data_d20d9166fcae2db7ef95671c6d3bf025
#
_entry.id   d20d9166fcae2db7ef95671c6d3bf025
#
_cell.length_a   1.000
_cell.length_b   1.000
_cell.length_c   1.000
_cell.angle_alpha   90.00
_cell.angle_beta   90.00
_cell.angle_gamma   90.00
#
_symmetry.space_group_name_H-M   'P 1'
#
loop_
_entity.id
_entity.type
_entity.pdbx_description
1 polymer ?
#
loop_
_entity_poly.entity_id
_entity_poly.type
_entity_poly.pdbx_seq_one_letter_code
_entity_poly.pdbx_strand_id
1 'polypeptide(L)'
;VRQKITDSLNLFEKEMHYDFIPGVVDFMKNLREHGVKMAIVTSSNQMKMANVYRAHPELKELVDYILTAERVKHSKPAPDCFLLGADILGTVPENCVVFEDSFYGLEAGNAAGMLVVGLSTTNSEEAIRDKCSLVIPDFRNFTYEEMRRLL
;
A
#
# COMPACT_ATOMS: atom_id res chain seq x y z
N VAL A 1 12.36 13.46 7.34
CA VAL A 1 11.00 12.96 7.25
C VAL A 1 10.96 11.73 6.37
N ARG A 2 10.38 10.69 6.88
CA ARG A 2 10.31 9.43 6.17
C ARG A 2 9.07 9.41 5.30
N GLN A 3 9.20 8.81 4.14
CA GLN A 3 8.12 8.72 3.20
C GLN A 3 7.65 7.28 3.08
N LYS A 4 6.38 7.12 2.80
CA LYS A 4 5.73 5.82 2.81
C LYS A 4 5.05 5.55 1.49
N ILE A 5 5.09 4.29 1.09
CA ILE A 5 4.30 3.79 0.00
C ILE A 5 3.32 2.81 0.60
N THR A 6 2.05 3.04 0.37
CA THR A 6 1.05 2.06 0.70
C THR A 6 0.55 1.46 -0.59
N ASP A 7 0.83 0.19 -0.77
CA ASP A 7 0.15 -0.56 -1.81
C ASP A 7 -1.03 -1.22 -1.18
N SER A 8 -2.00 -1.38 -2.01
CA SER A 8 -3.01 -2.29 -1.63
C SER A 8 -3.84 -1.77 -0.55
N LEU A 9 -4.33 -0.70 -0.78
CA LEU A 9 -5.70 -0.63 -0.45
C LEU A 9 -6.29 -1.78 -1.21
N ASN A 10 -6.43 -2.91 -0.55
CA ASN A 10 -7.10 -4.04 -1.14
C ASN A 10 -8.50 -3.65 -1.46
N LEU A 11 -8.60 -3.00 -2.59
CA LEU A 11 -9.87 -2.62 -3.12
C LEU A 11 -10.36 -3.87 -3.81
N PHE A 12 -11.05 -4.70 -3.06
CA PHE A 12 -11.60 -5.91 -3.61
C PHE A 12 -12.65 -5.54 -4.61
N GLU A 13 -12.36 -5.87 -5.84
CA GLU A 13 -13.34 -5.80 -6.89
C GLU A 13 -14.25 -7.00 -6.78
N LYS A 14 -15.08 -7.02 -5.75
CA LYS A 14 -16.11 -8.02 -5.67
C LYS A 14 -17.39 -7.40 -6.14
N GLU A 15 -17.73 -7.70 -7.38
CA GLU A 15 -18.96 -7.26 -7.99
C GLU A 15 -19.05 -5.75 -8.01
N MET A 16 -19.83 -5.15 -7.14
CA MET A 16 -20.06 -3.71 -7.11
C MET A 16 -19.52 -3.05 -5.86
N HIS A 17 -18.87 -3.82 -4.99
CA HIS A 17 -18.47 -3.32 -3.68
C HIS A 17 -16.97 -3.21 -3.58
N TYR A 18 -16.49 -1.98 -3.38
CA TYR A 18 -15.08 -1.70 -3.17
C TYR A 18 -14.94 -1.19 -1.73
N ASP A 19 -14.83 -2.12 -0.80
CA ASP A 19 -14.74 -1.75 0.61
C ASP A 19 -13.30 -1.53 1.03
N PHE A 20 -13.08 -0.49 1.81
CA PHE A 20 -11.77 -0.22 2.39
C PHE A 20 -11.51 -1.18 3.56
N ILE A 21 -10.23 -1.48 3.76
CA ILE A 21 -9.80 -2.21 4.95
C ILE A 21 -10.11 -1.34 6.17
N PRO A 22 -10.72 -1.92 7.23
CA PRO A 22 -11.07 -1.14 8.41
C PRO A 22 -9.92 -0.31 8.96
N GLY A 23 -10.19 0.96 9.21
CA GLY A 23 -9.25 1.89 9.80
C GLY A 23 -8.27 2.53 8.82
N VAL A 24 -8.27 2.13 7.54
CA VAL A 24 -7.27 2.65 6.59
C VAL A 24 -7.41 4.15 6.34
N VAL A 25 -8.63 4.65 6.26
CA VAL A 25 -8.84 6.09 6.02
C VAL A 25 -8.30 6.93 7.16
N ASP A 26 -8.60 6.53 8.40
CA ASP A 26 -8.10 7.23 9.58
C ASP A 26 -6.57 7.15 9.67
N PHE A 27 -6.01 5.99 9.32
CA PHE A 27 -4.57 5.82 9.29
C PHE A 27 -3.92 6.75 8.26
N MET A 28 -4.48 6.82 7.07
CA MET A 28 -3.97 7.71 6.02
C MET A 28 -4.04 9.18 6.43
N LYS A 29 -5.13 9.57 7.07
CA LYS A 29 -5.26 10.94 7.59
C LYS A 29 -4.21 11.23 8.66
N ASN A 30 -3.96 10.25 9.51
CA ASN A 30 -2.93 10.37 10.55
C ASN A 30 -1.55 10.53 9.95
N LEU A 31 -1.23 9.74 8.92
CA LEU A 31 0.03 9.87 8.20
C LEU A 31 0.17 11.26 7.56
N ARG A 32 -0.91 11.75 6.97
CA ARG A 32 -0.90 13.04 6.32
C ARG A 32 -0.66 14.17 7.31
N GLU A 33 -1.23 14.07 8.49
CA GLU A 33 -1.01 15.05 9.56
C GLU A 33 0.47 15.09 9.98
N HIS A 34 1.17 13.98 9.83
CA HIS A 34 2.60 13.89 10.15
C HIS A 34 3.50 14.19 8.94
N GLY A 35 2.94 14.68 7.85
CA GLY A 35 3.72 15.04 6.68
C GLY A 35 4.28 13.87 5.90
N VAL A 36 3.70 12.68 6.04
CA VAL A 36 4.14 11.49 5.33
C VAL A 36 3.53 11.48 3.93
N LYS A 37 4.37 11.27 2.93
CA LYS A 37 3.90 11.12 1.56
C LYS A 37 3.43 9.69 1.33
N MET A 38 2.36 9.55 0.56
CA MET A 38 1.72 8.26 0.32
C MET A 38 1.40 8.05 -1.15
N ALA A 39 1.57 6.83 -1.59
CA ALA A 39 1.13 6.43 -2.91
C ALA A 39 0.38 5.10 -2.82
N ILE A 40 -0.63 4.97 -3.65
CA ILE A 40 -1.27 3.68 -3.86
C ILE A 40 -0.62 3.07 -5.10
N VAL A 41 -0.14 1.85 -4.95
CA VAL A 41 0.52 1.12 -6.03
C VAL A 41 -0.33 -0.10 -6.31
N THR A 42 -1.14 -0.02 -7.35
CA THR A 42 -2.13 -1.06 -7.63
C THR A 42 -1.80 -1.82 -8.90
N SER A 43 -2.13 -3.11 -8.89
CA SER A 43 -2.05 -3.96 -10.09
C SER A 43 -3.23 -3.74 -11.03
N SER A 44 -4.21 -2.96 -10.63
CA SER A 44 -5.36 -2.61 -11.45
C SER A 44 -4.99 -1.56 -12.49
N ASN A 45 -5.70 -1.60 -13.62
CA ASN A 45 -5.52 -0.61 -14.68
C ASN A 45 -6.41 0.61 -14.43
N GLN A 46 -6.27 1.63 -15.28
CA GLN A 46 -7.05 2.87 -15.17
C GLN A 46 -8.55 2.61 -15.25
N MET A 47 -8.97 1.69 -16.12
CA MET A 47 -10.39 1.40 -16.28
C MET A 47 -11.00 0.85 -14.99
N LYS A 48 -10.32 -0.08 -14.36
CA LYS A 48 -10.78 -0.63 -13.08
C LYS A 48 -10.76 0.41 -11.99
N MET A 49 -9.71 1.23 -11.94
CA MET A 49 -9.61 2.27 -10.94
C MET A 49 -10.68 3.34 -11.09
N ALA A 50 -11.17 3.57 -12.30
CA ALA A 50 -12.28 4.51 -12.50
C ALA A 50 -13.52 4.09 -11.70
N ASN A 51 -13.78 2.79 -11.58
CA ASN A 51 -14.88 2.28 -10.77
C ASN A 51 -14.64 2.53 -9.28
N VAL A 52 -13.41 2.36 -8.85
CA VAL A 52 -13.01 2.63 -7.45
C VAL A 52 -13.22 4.11 -7.12
N TYR A 53 -12.81 4.99 -8.02
CA TYR A 53 -12.96 6.45 -7.80
C TYR A 53 -14.42 6.86 -7.72
N ARG A 54 -15.30 6.19 -8.47
CA ARG A 54 -16.74 6.47 -8.37
C ARG A 54 -17.32 6.04 -7.03
N ALA A 55 -16.85 4.91 -6.51
CA ALA A 55 -17.30 4.42 -5.21
C ALA A 55 -16.69 5.23 -4.05
N HIS A 56 -15.45 5.68 -4.23
CA HIS A 56 -14.69 6.37 -3.19
C HIS A 56 -13.98 7.60 -3.77
N PRO A 57 -14.72 8.67 -4.06
CA PRO A 57 -14.12 9.86 -4.67
C PRO A 57 -13.07 10.53 -3.80
N GLU A 58 -13.11 10.32 -2.48
CA GLU A 58 -12.14 10.88 -1.55
C GLU A 58 -10.75 10.25 -1.66
N LEU A 59 -10.63 9.12 -2.34
CA LEU A 59 -9.36 8.38 -2.40
C LEU A 59 -8.23 9.22 -2.97
N LYS A 60 -8.50 9.96 -4.02
CA LYS A 60 -7.48 10.80 -4.67
C LYS A 60 -6.99 11.93 -3.77
N GLU A 61 -7.78 12.32 -2.80
CA GLU A 61 -7.41 13.37 -1.86
C GLU A 61 -6.59 12.86 -0.70
N LEU A 62 -6.70 11.56 -0.41
CA LEU A 62 -6.01 10.95 0.71
C LEU A 62 -4.54 10.66 0.43
N VAL A 63 -4.17 10.49 -0.83
CA VAL A 63 -2.81 10.11 -1.21
C VAL A 63 -2.20 11.12 -2.17
N ASP A 64 -0.88 11.08 -2.28
CA ASP A 64 -0.14 11.99 -3.15
C ASP A 64 -0.10 11.48 -4.58
N TYR A 65 -0.17 10.17 -4.78
CA TYR A 65 -0.13 9.59 -6.11
C TYR A 65 -0.82 8.24 -6.14
N ILE A 66 -1.38 7.89 -7.30
CA ILE A 66 -1.94 6.55 -7.55
C ILE A 66 -1.25 6.02 -8.79
N LEU A 67 -0.48 4.95 -8.61
CA LEU A 67 0.27 4.32 -9.67
C LEU A 67 -0.48 3.08 -10.14
N THR A 68 -0.93 3.11 -11.38
CA THR A 68 -1.69 2.01 -11.97
C THR A 68 -0.79 1.13 -12.85
N ALA A 69 -1.32 -0.02 -13.25
CA ALA A 69 -0.57 -1.05 -13.95
C ALA A 69 0.07 -0.58 -15.26
N GLU A 70 -0.56 0.37 -15.95
CA GLU A 70 -0.09 0.84 -17.26
C GLU A 70 1.30 1.48 -17.21
N ARG A 71 1.70 2.01 -16.06
CA ARG A 71 2.98 2.69 -15.93
C ARG A 71 4.11 1.78 -15.48
N VAL A 72 3.82 0.52 -15.22
CA VAL A 72 4.78 -0.42 -14.66
C VAL A 72 5.20 -1.41 -15.72
N LYS A 73 6.51 -1.54 -15.92
CA LYS A 73 7.06 -2.42 -16.95
C LYS A 73 6.89 -3.90 -16.58
N HIS A 74 7.23 -4.25 -15.36
CA HIS A 74 7.11 -5.62 -14.85
C HIS A 74 6.24 -5.62 -13.61
N SER A 75 5.17 -6.41 -13.66
CA SER A 75 4.23 -6.50 -12.55
C SER A 75 4.82 -7.27 -11.37
N LYS A 76 4.16 -7.13 -10.20
CA LYS A 76 4.50 -7.94 -9.03
C LYS A 76 4.54 -9.41 -9.41
N PRO A 77 5.51 -10.17 -8.94
CA PRO A 77 6.40 -9.92 -7.80
C PRO A 77 7.67 -9.11 -8.12
N ALA A 78 7.82 -8.57 -9.32
CA ALA A 78 8.95 -7.69 -9.61
C ALA A 78 8.86 -6.41 -8.78
N PRO A 79 10.00 -5.83 -8.37
CA PRO A 79 9.99 -4.64 -7.53
C PRO A 79 9.69 -3.34 -8.27
N ASP A 80 9.53 -3.40 -9.58
CA ASP A 80 9.41 -2.22 -10.45
C ASP A 80 8.39 -1.20 -9.95
N CYS A 81 7.20 -1.66 -9.58
CA CYS A 81 6.12 -0.76 -9.16
C CYS A 81 6.46 0.02 -7.90
N PHE A 82 7.05 -0.64 -6.91
CA PHE A 82 7.41 0.04 -5.66
C PHE A 82 8.62 0.95 -5.84
N LEU A 83 9.58 0.54 -6.66
CA LEU A 83 10.72 1.40 -6.95
C LEU A 83 10.28 2.66 -7.69
N LEU A 84 9.37 2.53 -8.65
CA LEU A 84 8.81 3.68 -9.34
C LEU A 84 8.01 4.56 -8.39
N GLY A 85 7.25 3.96 -7.49
CA GLY A 85 6.50 4.69 -6.48
C GLY A 85 7.41 5.52 -5.59
N ALA A 86 8.51 4.94 -5.13
CA ALA A 86 9.50 5.66 -4.32
C ALA A 86 10.08 6.84 -5.09
N ASP A 87 10.40 6.62 -6.36
CA ASP A 87 10.95 7.67 -7.21
C ASP A 87 9.97 8.82 -7.38
N ILE A 88 8.70 8.50 -7.66
CA ILE A 88 7.64 9.51 -7.79
C ILE A 88 7.49 10.32 -6.51
N LEU A 89 7.57 9.67 -5.35
CA LEU A 89 7.48 10.37 -4.06
C LEU A 89 8.77 11.09 -3.66
N GLY A 90 9.83 10.92 -4.44
CA GLY A 90 11.09 11.60 -4.19
C GLY A 90 11.86 11.04 -2.99
N THR A 91 11.82 9.73 -2.80
CA THR A 91 12.48 9.08 -1.66
C THR A 91 13.26 7.86 -2.13
N VAL A 92 13.98 7.24 -1.19
CA VAL A 92 14.74 6.02 -1.43
C VAL A 92 14.05 4.84 -0.78
N PRO A 93 14.25 3.61 -1.30
CA PRO A 93 13.56 2.43 -0.77
C PRO A 93 13.74 2.22 0.73
N GLU A 94 14.90 2.51 1.26
CA GLU A 94 15.20 2.31 2.69
C GLU A 94 14.30 3.14 3.60
N ASN A 95 13.70 4.21 3.07
CA ASN A 95 12.82 5.09 3.82
C ASN A 95 11.34 4.83 3.54
N CYS A 96 11.02 3.72 2.88
CA CYS A 96 9.66 3.39 2.50
C CYS A 96 9.11 2.22 3.31
N VAL A 97 7.81 2.26 3.56
CA VAL A 97 7.07 1.14 4.12
C VAL A 97 5.98 0.73 3.13
N VAL A 98 5.93 -0.54 2.82
CA VAL A 98 4.90 -1.12 1.95
C VAL A 98 3.89 -1.85 2.82
N PHE A 99 2.61 -1.61 2.55
CA PHE A 99 1.52 -2.37 3.15
C PHE A 99 0.90 -3.24 2.06
N GLU A 100 0.90 -4.54 2.26
CA GLU A 100 0.53 -5.47 1.21
C GLU A 100 -0.11 -6.74 1.77
N ASP A 101 -1.04 -7.32 1.03
CA ASP A 101 -1.77 -8.52 1.45
C ASP A 101 -1.47 -9.75 0.60
N SER A 102 -1.01 -9.57 -0.63
CA SER A 102 -0.79 -10.68 -1.56
C SER A 102 0.64 -11.19 -1.49
N PHE A 103 0.83 -12.47 -1.82
CA PHE A 103 2.17 -13.05 -1.85
C PHE A 103 3.08 -12.30 -2.84
N TYR A 104 2.57 -11.99 -4.02
CA TYR A 104 3.37 -11.29 -5.02
C TYR A 104 3.71 -9.86 -4.59
N GLY A 105 2.77 -9.18 -3.92
CA GLY A 105 3.02 -7.84 -3.42
C GLY A 105 4.04 -7.82 -2.30
N LEU A 106 3.96 -8.78 -1.38
CA LEU A 106 4.94 -8.93 -0.30
C LEU A 106 6.34 -9.17 -0.88
N GLU A 107 6.43 -10.06 -1.86
CA GLU A 107 7.70 -10.35 -2.52
C GLU A 107 8.25 -9.12 -3.23
N ALA A 108 7.40 -8.38 -3.92
CA ALA A 108 7.80 -7.16 -4.62
C ALA A 108 8.34 -6.11 -3.66
N GLY A 109 7.70 -5.93 -2.51
CA GLY A 109 8.15 -4.98 -1.50
C GLY A 109 9.51 -5.36 -0.93
N ASN A 110 9.71 -6.63 -0.63
CA ASN A 110 10.99 -7.13 -0.16
C ASN A 110 12.08 -6.98 -1.23
N ALA A 111 11.75 -7.31 -2.47
CA ALA A 111 12.70 -7.18 -3.58
C ALA A 111 13.10 -5.72 -3.83
N ALA A 112 12.23 -4.79 -3.52
CA ALA A 112 12.51 -3.36 -3.66
C ALA A 112 13.39 -2.82 -2.54
N GLY A 113 13.67 -3.61 -1.51
CA GLY A 113 14.47 -3.17 -0.37
C GLY A 113 13.71 -2.28 0.60
N MET A 114 12.40 -2.43 0.64
CA MET A 114 11.53 -1.65 1.51
C MET A 114 11.12 -2.45 2.74
N LEU A 115 10.72 -1.77 3.80
CA LEU A 115 10.09 -2.41 4.95
C LEU A 115 8.68 -2.84 4.56
N VAL A 116 8.33 -4.07 4.83
CA VAL A 116 7.02 -4.61 4.43
C VAL A 116 6.18 -4.94 5.66
N VAL A 117 4.98 -4.39 5.71
CA VAL A 117 3.95 -4.76 6.68
C VAL A 117 2.88 -5.55 5.93
N GLY A 118 2.68 -6.78 6.36
CA GLY A 118 1.70 -7.67 5.75
C GLY A 118 0.31 -7.47 6.34
N LEU A 119 -0.70 -7.54 5.49
CA LEU A 119 -2.10 -7.48 5.91
C LEU A 119 -2.72 -8.86 5.78
N SER A 120 -3.24 -9.39 6.89
CA SER A 120 -3.85 -10.72 6.89
C SER A 120 -5.32 -10.68 6.45
N THR A 121 -5.60 -9.90 5.42
CA THR A 121 -6.96 -9.73 4.89
C THR A 121 -7.30 -10.75 3.81
N THR A 122 -6.31 -11.18 3.06
CA THR A 122 -6.48 -12.15 1.97
C THR A 122 -5.93 -13.52 2.34
N ASN A 123 -4.77 -13.52 2.99
CA ASN A 123 -4.08 -14.74 3.43
C ASN A 123 -3.97 -14.71 4.95
N SER A 124 -3.86 -15.89 5.57
CA SER A 124 -3.72 -15.95 7.02
C SER A 124 -2.39 -15.37 7.48
N GLU A 125 -2.34 -14.95 8.74
CA GLU A 125 -1.10 -14.46 9.32
C GLU A 125 0.03 -15.49 9.20
N GLU A 126 -0.29 -16.77 9.44
CA GLU A 126 0.71 -17.83 9.34
C GLU A 126 1.32 -17.94 7.95
N ALA A 127 0.48 -17.73 6.92
CA ALA A 127 0.93 -17.84 5.53
C ALA A 127 1.88 -16.71 5.11
N ILE A 128 1.76 -15.53 5.70
CA ILE A 128 2.54 -14.37 5.27
C ILE A 128 3.57 -13.92 6.30
N ARG A 129 3.55 -14.47 7.50
CA ARG A 129 4.43 -14.06 8.60
C ARG A 129 5.90 -13.99 8.21
N ASP A 130 6.38 -14.97 7.48
CA ASP A 130 7.80 -15.06 7.10
C ASP A 130 8.15 -14.17 5.90
N LYS A 131 7.18 -13.48 5.35
CA LYS A 131 7.35 -12.68 4.12
C LYS A 131 7.33 -11.18 4.39
N CYS A 132 7.25 -10.78 5.64
CA CYS A 132 7.16 -9.37 6.03
C CYS A 132 7.71 -9.17 7.43
N SER A 133 7.90 -7.91 7.82
CA SER A 133 8.44 -7.56 9.14
C SER A 133 7.38 -7.55 10.23
N LEU A 134 6.14 -7.34 9.85
CA LEU A 134 5.01 -7.28 10.79
C LEU A 134 3.76 -7.65 10.05
N VAL A 135 2.84 -8.35 10.71
CA VAL A 135 1.51 -8.64 10.17
C VAL A 135 0.46 -7.93 11.02
N ILE A 136 -0.43 -7.22 10.36
CA ILE A 136 -1.59 -6.60 11.02
C ILE A 136 -2.87 -7.09 10.34
N PRO A 137 -3.96 -7.24 11.11
CA PRO A 137 -5.23 -7.70 10.52
C PRO A 137 -5.94 -6.57 9.77
N ASP A 138 -5.74 -5.34 10.21
CA ASP A 138 -6.30 -4.13 9.61
C ASP A 138 -5.60 -2.91 10.22
N PHE A 139 -6.12 -1.71 9.94
CA PHE A 139 -5.50 -0.47 10.39
C PHE A 139 -6.16 0.15 11.63
N ARG A 140 -7.14 -0.51 12.24
CA ARG A 140 -7.90 0.10 13.34
C ARG A 140 -7.04 0.45 14.55
N ASN A 141 -6.03 -0.34 14.82
CA ASN A 141 -5.14 -0.12 15.97
C ASN A 141 -3.70 0.16 15.56
N PHE A 142 -3.49 0.55 14.30
CA PHE A 142 -2.16 0.83 13.79
C PHE A 142 -2.00 2.32 13.56
N THR A 143 -0.95 2.92 14.12
CA THR A 143 -0.74 4.36 14.09
C THR A 143 0.58 4.71 13.42
N TYR A 144 0.73 5.99 13.10
CA TYR A 144 2.01 6.51 12.61
C TYR A 144 3.15 6.18 13.57
N GLU A 145 2.92 6.28 14.88
CA GLU A 145 3.96 6.00 15.87
C GLU A 145 4.43 4.56 15.82
N GLU A 146 3.49 3.62 15.67
CA GLU A 146 3.84 2.21 15.56
C GLU A 146 4.60 1.92 14.27
N MET A 147 4.17 2.52 13.17
CA MET A 147 4.86 2.38 11.90
C MET A 147 6.28 2.93 12.00
N ARG A 148 6.44 4.10 12.61
CA ARG A 148 7.73 4.74 12.75
C ARG A 148 8.73 3.90 13.54
N ARG A 149 8.25 3.18 14.54
CA ARG A 149 9.12 2.30 15.36
C ARG A 149 9.75 1.19 14.55
N LEU A 150 9.14 0.80 13.43
CA LEU A 150 9.67 -0.25 12.57
C LEU A 150 10.86 0.23 11.72
N LEU A 151 10.99 1.52 11.56
CA LEU A 151 12.07 2.12 10.80
C LEU A 151 13.22 2.45 11.74
#